data_91c56fa1a2dcb50052f7cb2c213a91a9
#
_entry.id   91c56fa1a2dcb50052f7cb2c213a91a9
#
_cell.length_a   1.000
_cell.length_b   1.000
_cell.length_c   1.000
_cell.angle_alpha   90.00
_cell.angle_beta   90.00
_cell.angle_gamma   90.00
#
_symmetry.space_group_name_H-M   'P 1'
#
loop_
_entity.id
_entity.type
_entity.pdbx_description
1 polymer ?
#
loop_
_entity_poly.entity_id
_entity_poly.type
_entity_poly.pdbx_seq_one_letter_code
_entity_poly.pdbx_strand_id
1 'polypeptide(L)'
;MLTGNVVRFSPRNATVLAFASCMSAAGFLWPFFYSGENLPRTQIFFWLAITVAVVLTISEVSNSQLDAKSVALLGVLAALVAALRPLGAGALGIEPMWFLLILSARVFGPSFGFLLGLISVFVSALLTGGLGPWLGYQIFAAAWIGLLAGLLPGRNRLRGKKEIALLMLFAVVASELFGILMDLQFWPWALGADTQLSFL
;
A
#
# COMPACT_ATOMS: atom_id res chain seq x y z
N MET A 1 27.43 -3.56 2.05
CA MET A 1 26.45 -3.43 0.95
C MET A 1 25.17 -4.18 1.32
N LEU A 2 24.09 -3.45 1.65
CA LEU A 2 22.81 -4.05 2.06
C LEU A 2 21.94 -4.35 0.83
N THR A 3 22.37 -5.29 -0.02
CA THR A 3 21.63 -5.71 -1.23
C THR A 3 20.91 -7.05 -1.03
N GLY A 4 20.36 -7.26 0.16
CA GLY A 4 19.56 -8.44 0.49
C GLY A 4 18.14 -8.06 0.91
N ASN A 5 17.25 -9.04 1.03
CA ASN A 5 15.96 -8.82 1.68
C ASN A 5 16.22 -8.51 3.16
N VAL A 6 16.12 -7.22 3.49
CA VAL A 6 16.37 -6.71 4.85
C VAL A 6 15.31 -7.21 5.82
N VAL A 7 14.09 -7.42 5.33
CA VAL A 7 12.97 -7.98 6.10
C VAL A 7 12.54 -9.30 5.48
N ARG A 8 12.40 -10.34 6.30
CA ARG A 8 11.80 -11.62 5.89
C ARG A 8 10.66 -11.91 6.84
N PHE A 9 9.46 -12.01 6.31
CA PHE A 9 8.32 -12.47 7.11
C PHE A 9 8.51 -13.93 7.53
N SER A 10 8.10 -14.25 8.75
CA SER A 10 7.94 -15.64 9.13
C SER A 10 6.86 -16.29 8.24
N PRO A 11 6.93 -17.59 7.93
CA PRO A 11 5.94 -18.26 7.08
C PRO A 11 4.51 -18.06 7.58
N ARG A 12 4.31 -18.08 8.89
CA ARG A 12 3.00 -17.84 9.51
C ARG A 12 2.47 -16.44 9.22
N ASN A 13 3.29 -15.42 9.43
CA ASN A 13 2.88 -14.03 9.21
C ASN A 13 2.72 -13.72 7.74
N ALA A 14 3.55 -14.31 6.87
CA ALA A 14 3.37 -14.21 5.42
C ALA A 14 2.02 -14.78 4.96
N THR A 15 1.60 -15.93 5.51
CA THR A 15 0.30 -16.53 5.19
C THR A 15 -0.86 -15.63 5.65
N VAL A 16 -0.79 -15.09 6.85
CA VAL A 16 -1.87 -14.21 7.37
C VAL A 16 -1.91 -12.88 6.60
N LEU A 17 -0.76 -12.30 6.26
CA LEU A 17 -0.70 -11.10 5.41
C LEU A 17 -1.21 -11.36 3.99
N ALA A 18 -0.90 -12.52 3.42
CA ALA A 18 -1.45 -12.93 2.12
C ALA A 18 -2.97 -13.06 2.20
N PHE A 19 -3.50 -13.70 3.24
CA PHE A 19 -4.95 -13.80 3.46
C PHE A 19 -5.59 -12.42 3.63
N ALA A 20 -5.03 -11.54 4.46
CA ALA A 20 -5.51 -10.17 4.64
C ALA A 20 -5.45 -9.36 3.31
N SER A 21 -4.41 -9.57 2.50
CA SER A 21 -4.30 -8.96 1.18
C SER A 21 -5.36 -9.47 0.22
N CYS A 22 -5.66 -10.77 0.20
CA CYS A 22 -6.74 -11.34 -0.60
C CYS A 22 -8.11 -10.82 -0.18
N MET A 23 -8.37 -10.75 1.13
CA MET A 23 -9.60 -10.17 1.68
C MET A 23 -9.73 -8.69 1.31
N SER A 24 -8.65 -7.93 1.36
CA SER A 24 -8.63 -6.53 0.94
C SER A 24 -8.88 -6.40 -0.57
N ALA A 25 -8.25 -7.24 -1.40
CA ALA A 25 -8.49 -7.25 -2.85
C ALA A 25 -9.96 -7.56 -3.18
N ALA A 26 -10.55 -8.55 -2.51
CA ALA A 26 -11.98 -8.83 -2.63
C ALA A 26 -12.83 -7.63 -2.21
N GLY A 27 -12.38 -6.89 -1.20
CA GLY A 27 -13.02 -5.68 -0.73
C GLY A 27 -13.06 -4.56 -1.78
N PHE A 28 -12.07 -4.43 -2.67
CA PHE A 28 -12.12 -3.45 -3.77
C PHE A 28 -13.26 -3.73 -4.76
N LEU A 29 -13.78 -4.95 -4.78
CA LEU A 29 -14.90 -5.34 -5.63
C LEU A 29 -16.27 -5.09 -4.96
N TRP A 30 -16.29 -4.56 -3.74
CA TRP A 30 -17.54 -4.33 -3.01
C TRP A 30 -18.59 -3.51 -3.79
N PRO A 31 -18.23 -2.50 -4.62
CA PRO A 31 -19.22 -1.73 -5.35
C PRO A 31 -20.07 -2.56 -6.31
N PHE A 32 -19.52 -3.66 -6.84
CA PHE A 32 -20.23 -4.55 -7.75
C PHE A 32 -21.25 -5.47 -7.06
N PHE A 33 -21.13 -5.62 -5.75
CA PHE A 33 -22.01 -6.47 -4.94
C PHE A 33 -22.92 -5.66 -4.01
N TYR A 34 -22.89 -4.34 -4.17
CA TYR A 34 -23.64 -3.43 -3.33
C TYR A 34 -25.09 -3.30 -3.79
N SER A 35 -26.03 -3.58 -2.91
CA SER A 35 -27.49 -3.44 -3.12
C SER A 35 -28.11 -2.43 -2.13
N GLY A 36 -27.62 -1.21 -2.08
CA GLY A 36 -28.19 -0.07 -1.37
C GLY A 36 -28.34 -0.15 0.17
N GLU A 37 -28.60 -1.31 0.71
CA GLU A 37 -28.98 -1.45 2.12
C GLU A 37 -27.85 -1.94 3.07
N ASN A 38 -26.69 -2.36 2.53
CA ASN A 38 -25.66 -3.07 3.30
C ASN A 38 -24.31 -2.35 3.47
N LEU A 39 -24.25 -1.04 3.22
CA LEU A 39 -23.03 -0.23 3.34
C LEU A 39 -22.24 -0.45 4.65
N PRO A 40 -22.89 -0.43 5.83
CA PRO A 40 -22.18 -0.58 7.09
C PRO A 40 -21.49 -1.94 7.27
N ARG A 41 -22.07 -3.02 6.71
CA ARG A 41 -21.55 -4.38 6.87
C ARG A 41 -20.29 -4.63 6.07
N THR A 42 -20.21 -4.11 4.85
CA THR A 42 -19.02 -4.23 3.99
C THR A 42 -17.82 -3.48 4.59
N GLN A 43 -18.05 -2.37 5.25
CA GLN A 43 -17.01 -1.61 5.93
C GLN A 43 -16.39 -2.35 7.13
N ILE A 44 -17.17 -3.16 7.85
CA ILE A 44 -16.68 -3.93 9.00
C ILE A 44 -15.55 -4.87 8.57
N PHE A 45 -15.69 -5.55 7.43
CA PHE A 45 -14.62 -6.41 6.89
C PHE A 45 -13.34 -5.64 6.58
N PHE A 46 -13.48 -4.41 6.09
CA PHE A 46 -12.33 -3.54 5.85
C PHE A 46 -11.61 -3.12 7.12
N TRP A 47 -12.36 -2.67 8.12
CA TRP A 47 -11.78 -2.30 9.42
C TRP A 47 -11.10 -3.50 10.09
N LEU A 48 -11.67 -4.69 9.96
CA LEU A 48 -11.04 -5.92 10.44
C LEU A 48 -9.75 -6.23 9.68
N ALA A 49 -9.74 -6.12 8.35
CA ALA A 49 -8.54 -6.35 7.54
C ALA A 49 -7.42 -5.37 7.88
N ILE A 50 -7.73 -4.07 8.08
CA ILE A 50 -6.76 -3.06 8.51
C ILE A 50 -6.23 -3.40 9.90
N THR A 51 -7.11 -3.69 10.85
CA THR A 51 -6.72 -4.02 12.22
C THR A 51 -5.77 -5.22 12.22
N VAL A 52 -6.11 -6.27 11.49
CA VAL A 52 -5.26 -7.46 11.32
C VAL A 52 -3.91 -7.08 10.70
N ALA A 53 -3.90 -6.29 9.63
CA ALA A 53 -2.66 -5.88 8.98
C ALA A 53 -1.76 -5.04 9.90
N VAL A 54 -2.34 -4.10 10.65
CA VAL A 54 -1.61 -3.26 11.62
C VAL A 54 -1.06 -4.11 12.77
N VAL A 55 -1.89 -4.97 13.37
CA VAL A 55 -1.48 -5.84 14.48
C VAL A 55 -0.37 -6.79 14.04
N LEU A 56 -0.48 -7.39 12.85
CA LEU A 56 0.56 -8.25 12.31
C LEU A 56 1.84 -7.48 12.00
N THR A 57 1.73 -6.26 11.49
CA THR A 57 2.90 -5.41 11.26
C THR A 57 3.62 -5.09 12.57
N ILE A 58 2.88 -4.71 13.61
CA ILE A 58 3.44 -4.47 14.95
C ILE A 58 4.06 -5.76 15.50
N SER A 59 3.37 -6.89 15.38
CA SER A 59 3.87 -8.19 15.81
C SER A 59 5.15 -8.59 15.07
N GLU A 60 5.20 -8.37 13.75
CA GLU A 60 6.40 -8.67 12.95
C GLU A 60 7.59 -7.79 13.34
N VAL A 61 7.35 -6.48 13.52
CA VAL A 61 8.39 -5.55 13.99
C VAL A 61 8.85 -5.89 15.40
N SER A 62 7.92 -6.32 16.28
CA SER A 62 8.25 -6.66 17.68
C SER A 62 8.92 -8.02 17.86
N ASN A 63 8.50 -9.02 17.06
CA ASN A 63 9.00 -10.40 17.15
C ASN A 63 10.11 -10.71 16.14
N SER A 64 10.35 -9.78 15.22
CA SER A 64 11.28 -10.06 14.14
C SER A 64 12.71 -10.00 14.63
N GLN A 65 13.51 -10.83 14.00
CA GLN A 65 14.94 -10.73 13.94
C GLN A 65 15.39 -9.50 13.13
N LEU A 66 14.54 -8.46 13.06
CA LEU A 66 14.93 -7.18 12.48
C LEU A 66 15.94 -6.56 13.42
N ASP A 67 17.13 -6.32 12.93
CA ASP A 67 18.11 -5.53 13.68
C ASP A 67 17.57 -4.11 13.92
N ALA A 68 17.97 -3.50 15.02
CA ALA A 68 17.53 -2.16 15.39
C ALA A 68 17.74 -1.13 14.27
N LYS A 69 18.75 -1.34 13.43
CA LYS A 69 19.06 -0.48 12.29
C LYS A 69 17.99 -0.56 11.19
N SER A 70 17.50 -1.76 10.90
CA SER A 70 16.43 -1.96 9.91
C SER A 70 15.11 -1.36 10.38
N VAL A 71 14.79 -1.48 11.68
CA VAL A 71 13.60 -0.86 12.27
C VAL A 71 13.71 0.67 12.22
N ALA A 72 14.87 1.22 12.61
CA ALA A 72 15.11 2.67 12.56
C ALA A 72 15.01 3.20 11.12
N LEU A 73 15.59 2.48 10.15
CA LEU A 73 15.52 2.84 8.73
C LEU A 73 14.07 2.82 8.21
N LEU A 74 13.30 1.79 8.56
CA LEU A 74 11.89 1.69 8.20
C LEU A 74 11.09 2.86 8.78
N GLY A 75 11.32 3.20 10.04
CA GLY A 75 10.65 4.32 10.73
C GLY A 75 10.96 5.67 10.07
N VAL A 76 12.24 5.94 9.79
CA VAL A 76 12.66 7.20 9.14
C VAL A 76 12.09 7.31 7.73
N LEU A 77 12.19 6.24 6.93
CA LEU A 77 11.64 6.24 5.57
C LEU A 77 10.11 6.34 5.58
N ALA A 78 9.44 5.68 6.52
CA ALA A 78 7.99 5.79 6.67
C ALA A 78 7.55 7.22 7.01
N ALA A 79 8.26 7.89 7.91
CA ALA A 79 8.00 9.28 8.25
C ALA A 79 8.20 10.21 7.04
N LEU A 80 9.27 10.01 6.26
CA LEU A 80 9.53 10.79 5.05
C LEU A 80 8.45 10.57 3.98
N VAL A 81 8.08 9.32 3.69
CA VAL A 81 7.01 8.99 2.74
C VAL A 81 5.68 9.58 3.20
N ALA A 82 5.37 9.48 4.49
CA ALA A 82 4.16 10.06 5.07
C ALA A 82 4.11 11.58 4.94
N ALA A 83 5.26 12.26 5.13
CA ALA A 83 5.38 13.71 4.97
C ALA A 83 5.31 14.16 3.50
N LEU A 84 5.76 13.33 2.55
CA LEU A 84 5.69 13.63 1.12
C LEU A 84 4.27 13.50 0.56
N ARG A 85 3.41 12.69 1.16
CA ARG A 85 2.06 12.42 0.66
C ARG A 85 1.18 13.67 0.57
N PRO A 86 1.07 14.54 1.59
CA PRO A 86 0.27 15.77 1.50
C PRO A 86 0.76 16.76 0.44
N LEU A 87 2.05 16.72 0.09
CA LEU A 87 2.63 17.62 -0.93
C LEU A 87 2.10 17.33 -2.33
N GLY A 88 1.62 16.10 -2.58
CA GLY A 88 0.98 15.71 -3.85
C GLY A 88 -0.48 16.15 -3.98
N ALA A 89 -1.12 16.48 -2.88
CA ALA A 89 -2.53 16.86 -2.87
C ALA A 89 -2.74 18.18 -3.61
N GLY A 90 -3.25 18.12 -4.84
CA GLY A 90 -3.53 19.29 -5.66
C GLY A 90 -2.45 19.66 -6.68
N ALA A 91 -1.30 19.00 -6.71
CA ALA A 91 -0.23 19.27 -7.68
C ALA A 91 -0.30 18.30 -8.88
N LEU A 92 -1.25 18.49 -9.78
CA LEU A 92 -1.33 17.78 -11.07
C LEU A 92 -1.28 16.24 -10.98
N GLY A 93 -1.68 15.65 -9.85
CA GLY A 93 -1.63 14.21 -9.64
C GLY A 93 -0.23 13.63 -9.41
N ILE A 94 0.79 14.48 -9.26
CA ILE A 94 2.14 14.03 -8.96
C ILE A 94 2.27 13.82 -7.44
N GLU A 95 2.39 12.58 -7.03
CA GLU A 95 2.60 12.21 -5.62
C GLU A 95 4.07 11.83 -5.37
N PRO A 96 4.88 12.71 -4.76
CA PRO A 96 6.30 12.45 -4.51
C PRO A 96 6.56 11.23 -3.64
N MET A 97 5.58 10.81 -2.87
CA MET A 97 5.68 9.62 -2.02
C MET A 97 6.04 8.35 -2.80
N TRP A 98 5.53 8.20 -4.03
CA TRP A 98 5.80 7.02 -4.85
C TRP A 98 7.27 6.84 -5.19
N PHE A 99 7.96 7.95 -5.46
CA PHE A 99 9.39 7.93 -5.72
C PHE A 99 10.16 7.27 -4.56
N LEU A 100 9.93 7.72 -3.34
CA LEU A 100 10.66 7.21 -2.18
C LEU A 100 10.23 5.79 -1.81
N LEU A 101 8.94 5.46 -1.89
CA LEU A 101 8.42 4.13 -1.63
C LEU A 101 9.01 3.09 -2.61
N ILE A 102 8.96 3.38 -3.92
CA ILE A 102 9.43 2.47 -4.97
C ILE A 102 10.94 2.25 -4.88
N LEU A 103 11.73 3.33 -4.70
CA LEU A 103 13.18 3.21 -4.56
C LEU A 103 13.57 2.43 -3.31
N SER A 104 12.93 2.72 -2.17
CA SER A 104 13.21 2.00 -0.92
C SER A 104 12.88 0.52 -1.05
N ALA A 105 11.72 0.19 -1.63
CA ALA A 105 11.32 -1.19 -1.88
C ALA A 105 12.30 -1.90 -2.83
N ARG A 106 12.76 -1.20 -3.86
CA ARG A 106 13.74 -1.72 -4.81
C ARG A 106 15.08 -2.06 -4.14
N VAL A 107 15.52 -1.23 -3.22
CA VAL A 107 16.79 -1.41 -2.48
C VAL A 107 16.68 -2.46 -1.39
N PHE A 108 15.65 -2.38 -0.54
CA PHE A 108 15.55 -3.17 0.69
C PHE A 108 14.71 -4.44 0.55
N GLY A 109 13.99 -4.60 -0.54
CA GLY A 109 13.24 -5.80 -0.89
C GLY A 109 11.72 -5.70 -0.69
N PRO A 110 11.00 -6.73 -1.17
CA PRO A 110 9.54 -6.69 -1.27
C PRO A 110 8.84 -6.60 0.10
N SER A 111 9.31 -7.35 1.10
CA SER A 111 8.72 -7.31 2.45
C SER A 111 8.91 -5.94 3.10
N PHE A 112 10.08 -5.32 2.92
CA PHE A 112 10.34 -3.97 3.39
C PHE A 112 9.43 -2.96 2.70
N GLY A 113 9.30 -3.06 1.37
CA GLY A 113 8.41 -2.20 0.58
C GLY A 113 6.94 -2.31 1.01
N PHE A 114 6.46 -3.53 1.28
CA PHE A 114 5.11 -3.76 1.79
C PHE A 114 4.89 -3.04 3.12
N LEU A 115 5.78 -3.26 4.10
CA LEU A 115 5.69 -2.61 5.41
C LEU A 115 5.79 -1.08 5.30
N LEU A 116 6.71 -0.60 4.46
CA LEU A 116 6.90 0.82 4.25
C LEU A 116 5.62 1.48 3.70
N GLY A 117 5.00 0.91 2.68
CA GLY A 117 3.74 1.42 2.12
C GLY A 117 2.62 1.43 3.15
N LEU A 118 2.46 0.34 3.89
CA LEU A 118 1.45 0.18 4.94
C LEU A 118 1.61 1.24 6.04
N ILE A 119 2.80 1.33 6.64
CA ILE A 119 3.08 2.23 7.76
C ILE A 119 2.98 3.69 7.32
N SER A 120 3.53 4.03 6.15
CA SER A 120 3.57 5.42 5.66
C SER A 120 2.18 6.00 5.46
N VAL A 121 1.28 5.25 4.82
CA VAL A 121 -0.09 5.72 4.58
C VAL A 121 -0.86 5.84 5.88
N PHE A 122 -0.70 4.88 6.79
CA PHE A 122 -1.31 4.94 8.11
C PHE A 122 -0.84 6.17 8.90
N VAL A 123 0.48 6.38 9.00
CA VAL A 123 1.06 7.54 9.69
C VAL A 123 0.62 8.85 9.02
N SER A 124 0.63 8.93 7.69
CA SER A 124 0.16 10.10 6.96
C SER A 124 -1.30 10.43 7.27
N ALA A 125 -2.18 9.42 7.35
CA ALA A 125 -3.58 9.61 7.69
C ALA A 125 -3.75 10.17 9.11
N LEU A 126 -2.94 9.72 10.08
CA LEU A 126 -2.93 10.29 11.44
C LEU A 126 -2.47 11.74 11.46
N LEU A 127 -1.43 12.08 10.67
CA LEU A 127 -0.88 13.44 10.61
C LEU A 127 -1.81 14.43 9.92
N THR A 128 -2.56 13.98 8.92
CA THR A 128 -3.42 14.85 8.10
C THR A 128 -4.89 14.83 8.52
N GLY A 129 -5.27 14.01 9.51
CA GLY A 129 -6.66 13.78 9.86
C GLY A 129 -7.45 13.02 8.78
N GLY A 130 -6.78 12.38 7.84
CA GLY A 130 -7.37 11.66 6.71
C GLY A 130 -7.94 10.28 7.09
N LEU A 131 -8.55 10.17 8.26
CA LEU A 131 -9.19 8.94 8.72
C LEU A 131 -10.58 8.83 8.10
N GLY A 132 -10.79 7.78 7.32
CA GLY A 132 -12.08 7.56 6.66
C GLY A 132 -12.21 6.14 6.12
N PRO A 133 -13.39 5.79 5.56
CA PRO A 133 -13.65 4.44 5.02
C PRO A 133 -12.71 4.04 3.88
N TRP A 134 -12.10 5.02 3.21
CA TRP A 134 -11.10 4.82 2.15
C TRP A 134 -9.71 4.41 2.65
N LEU A 135 -9.40 4.67 3.93
CA LEU A 135 -8.03 4.51 4.44
C LEU A 135 -7.48 3.10 4.28
N GLY A 136 -8.29 2.08 4.54
CA GLY A 136 -7.86 0.70 4.39
C GLY A 136 -7.47 0.33 2.97
N TYR A 137 -8.22 0.82 2.01
CA TYR A 137 -7.93 0.63 0.59
C TYR A 137 -6.59 1.28 0.23
N GLN A 138 -6.38 2.52 0.68
CA GLN A 138 -5.13 3.25 0.45
C GLN A 138 -3.92 2.54 1.07
N ILE A 139 -4.06 2.04 2.29
CA ILE A 139 -3.00 1.31 2.99
C ILE A 139 -2.59 0.06 2.20
N PHE A 140 -3.55 -0.78 1.82
CA PHE A 140 -3.24 -2.00 1.09
C PHE A 140 -2.73 -1.74 -0.33
N ALA A 141 -3.30 -0.79 -1.04
CA ALA A 141 -2.82 -0.43 -2.38
C ALA A 141 -1.36 0.05 -2.34
N ALA A 142 -0.99 0.92 -1.39
CA ALA A 142 0.38 1.37 -1.22
C ALA A 142 1.32 0.22 -0.78
N ALA A 143 0.86 -0.66 0.10
CA ALA A 143 1.62 -1.84 0.51
C ALA A 143 1.89 -2.78 -0.67
N TRP A 144 0.91 -3.03 -1.54
CA TRP A 144 1.08 -3.83 -2.75
C TRP A 144 2.04 -3.18 -3.75
N ILE A 145 1.96 -1.86 -3.95
CA ILE A 145 2.91 -1.15 -4.80
C ILE A 145 4.33 -1.31 -4.25
N GLY A 146 4.52 -1.15 -2.95
CA GLY A 146 5.81 -1.40 -2.32
C GLY A 146 6.31 -2.84 -2.48
N LEU A 147 5.43 -3.83 -2.31
CA LEU A 147 5.73 -5.24 -2.54
C LEU A 147 6.18 -5.48 -3.98
N LEU A 148 5.38 -5.04 -4.95
CA LEU A 148 5.64 -5.23 -6.38
C LEU A 148 6.92 -4.53 -6.84
N ALA A 149 7.19 -3.31 -6.33
CA ALA A 149 8.44 -2.60 -6.61
C ALA A 149 9.68 -3.40 -6.18
N GLY A 150 9.60 -4.05 -5.01
CA GLY A 150 10.65 -4.93 -4.52
C GLY A 150 10.81 -6.24 -5.29
N LEU A 151 9.72 -6.71 -5.94
CA LEU A 151 9.68 -7.93 -6.76
C LEU A 151 10.09 -7.69 -8.22
N LEU A 152 10.24 -6.43 -8.65
CA LEU A 152 10.61 -6.13 -10.03
C LEU A 152 11.86 -6.93 -10.49
N PRO A 153 11.84 -7.48 -11.70
CA PRO A 153 12.92 -8.32 -12.21
C PRO A 153 14.24 -7.56 -12.33
N GLY A 154 15.34 -8.28 -12.37
CA GLY A 154 16.64 -7.73 -12.69
C GLY A 154 17.31 -6.92 -11.58
N ARG A 155 16.84 -6.95 -10.33
CA ARG A 155 17.39 -6.19 -9.18
C ARG A 155 18.93 -6.25 -9.08
N ASN A 156 19.53 -7.40 -9.42
CA ASN A 156 20.98 -7.58 -9.36
C ASN A 156 21.65 -7.50 -10.74
N ARG A 157 20.89 -7.35 -11.82
CA ARG A 157 21.39 -7.42 -13.20
C ARG A 157 21.22 -6.11 -13.97
N LEU A 158 20.11 -5.40 -13.72
CA LEU A 158 19.86 -4.11 -14.37
C LEU A 158 20.64 -3.02 -13.67
N ARG A 159 21.24 -2.12 -14.44
CA ARG A 159 22.01 -0.97 -13.96
C ARG A 159 21.87 0.21 -14.91
N GLY A 160 22.10 1.43 -14.40
CA GLY A 160 22.09 2.64 -15.19
C GLY A 160 20.76 2.94 -15.86
N LYS A 161 20.77 3.34 -17.12
CA LYS A 161 19.56 3.79 -17.85
C LYS A 161 18.46 2.75 -17.92
N LYS A 162 18.78 1.46 -18.00
CA LYS A 162 17.78 0.37 -18.04
C LYS A 162 17.05 0.22 -16.71
N GLU A 163 17.75 0.35 -15.61
CA GLU A 163 17.16 0.35 -14.27
C GLU A 163 16.23 1.56 -14.08
N ILE A 164 16.70 2.74 -14.46
CA ILE A 164 15.90 3.98 -14.38
C ILE A 164 14.63 3.85 -15.22
N ALA A 165 14.74 3.38 -16.47
CA ALA A 165 13.59 3.20 -17.35
C ALA A 165 12.55 2.22 -16.77
N LEU A 166 13.01 1.09 -16.19
CA LEU A 166 12.12 0.14 -15.51
C LEU A 166 11.38 0.78 -14.35
N LEU A 167 12.09 1.52 -13.50
CA LEU A 167 11.48 2.16 -12.33
C LEU A 167 10.53 3.29 -12.72
N MET A 168 10.85 4.06 -13.75
CA MET A 168 9.96 5.10 -14.30
C MET A 168 8.67 4.48 -14.86
N LEU A 169 8.80 3.42 -15.68
CA LEU A 169 7.64 2.71 -16.22
C LEU A 169 6.78 2.14 -15.10
N PHE A 170 7.40 1.50 -14.12
CA PHE A 170 6.68 0.96 -12.97
C PHE A 170 5.99 2.07 -12.16
N ALA A 171 6.62 3.21 -11.95
CA ALA A 171 6.03 4.32 -11.21
C ALA A 171 4.77 4.86 -11.91
N VAL A 172 4.81 5.00 -13.25
CA VAL A 172 3.64 5.41 -14.04
C VAL A 172 2.51 4.38 -13.89
N VAL A 173 2.81 3.09 -14.14
CA VAL A 173 1.80 2.03 -14.04
C VAL A 173 1.23 1.94 -12.62
N ALA A 174 2.07 2.07 -11.60
CA ALA A 174 1.65 1.98 -10.20
C ALA A 174 0.76 3.16 -9.77
N SER A 175 1.07 4.39 -10.22
CA SER A 175 0.25 5.57 -9.91
C SER A 175 -1.12 5.49 -10.58
N GLU A 176 -1.18 5.08 -11.86
CA GLU A 176 -2.44 4.87 -12.57
C GLU A 176 -3.26 3.76 -11.92
N LEU A 177 -2.63 2.63 -11.58
CA LEU A 177 -3.30 1.53 -10.91
C LEU A 177 -3.87 1.95 -9.55
N PHE A 178 -3.10 2.75 -8.79
CA PHE A 178 -3.58 3.29 -7.51
C PHE A 178 -4.81 4.18 -7.71
N GLY A 179 -4.79 5.08 -8.70
CA GLY A 179 -5.93 5.94 -9.06
C GLY A 179 -7.17 5.12 -9.39
N ILE A 180 -7.04 4.16 -10.31
CA ILE A 180 -8.14 3.27 -10.72
C ILE A 180 -8.72 2.51 -9.52
N LEU A 181 -7.86 1.97 -8.64
CA LEU A 181 -8.32 1.27 -7.44
C LEU A 181 -9.06 2.21 -6.48
N MET A 182 -8.60 3.46 -6.34
CA MET A 182 -9.27 4.44 -5.49
C MET A 182 -10.62 4.86 -6.08
N ASP A 183 -10.69 5.10 -7.37
CA ASP A 183 -11.94 5.44 -8.06
C ASP A 183 -12.95 4.29 -7.99
N LEU A 184 -12.48 3.07 -8.20
CA LEU A 184 -13.30 1.86 -8.16
C LEU A 184 -14.02 1.68 -6.82
N GLN A 185 -13.35 1.97 -5.70
CA GLN A 185 -13.95 1.82 -4.37
C GLN A 185 -14.73 3.05 -3.93
N PHE A 186 -14.44 4.23 -4.49
CA PHE A 186 -15.00 5.50 -4.02
C PHE A 186 -16.24 5.96 -4.79
N TRP A 187 -16.45 5.50 -6.03
CA TRP A 187 -17.55 5.97 -6.87
C TRP A 187 -18.95 5.85 -6.24
N PRO A 188 -19.31 4.79 -5.46
CA PRO A 188 -20.63 4.74 -4.84
C PRO A 188 -20.83 5.81 -3.78
N TRP A 189 -19.73 6.28 -3.14
CA TRP A 189 -19.77 7.37 -2.17
C TRP A 189 -19.93 8.74 -2.85
N ALA A 190 -19.32 8.91 -4.03
CA ALA A 190 -19.32 10.16 -4.76
C ALA A 190 -20.63 10.41 -5.52
N LEU A 191 -21.23 9.36 -6.06
CA LEU A 191 -22.40 9.45 -6.94
C LEU A 191 -23.73 9.10 -6.25
N GLY A 192 -23.69 8.62 -5.01
CA GLY A 192 -24.88 8.21 -4.25
C GLY A 192 -25.36 6.79 -4.57
N ALA A 193 -26.28 6.28 -3.72
CA ALA A 193 -26.71 4.89 -3.74
C ALA A 193 -27.53 4.48 -4.99
N ASP A 194 -28.01 5.46 -5.77
CA ASP A 194 -28.90 5.21 -6.92
C ASP A 194 -28.16 4.91 -8.23
N THR A 195 -26.84 5.08 -8.26
CA THR A 195 -26.04 4.76 -9.43
C THR A 195 -25.57 3.32 -9.41
N GLN A 196 -26.44 2.41 -9.77
CA GLN A 196 -26.03 1.06 -10.12
C GLN A 196 -25.30 1.10 -11.47
N LEU A 197 -24.06 0.62 -11.51
CA LEU A 197 -23.45 0.21 -12.77
C LEU A 197 -24.24 -1.01 -13.27
N SER A 198 -25.33 -0.76 -13.98
CA SER A 198 -25.94 -1.81 -14.77
C SER A 198 -25.02 -2.07 -15.95
N PHE A 199 -24.26 -3.12 -15.88
CA PHE A 199 -23.63 -3.69 -17.08
C PHE A 199 -24.76 -4.26 -17.94
N LEU A 200 -25.27 -3.47 -18.87
CA LEU A 200 -26.04 -3.96 -20.03
C LEU A 200 -25.08 -4.43 -21.10
#